data_a7fee2f7de72ea0abe4e0ae9050fa8f5
#
_entry.id   a7fee2f7de72ea0abe4e0ae9050fa8f5
#
_cell.length_a   1.000
_cell.length_b   1.000
_cell.length_c   1.000
_cell.angle_alpha   90.00
_cell.angle_beta   90.00
_cell.angle_gamma   90.00
#
_symmetry.space_group_name_H-M   'P 1'
#
loop_
_entity.id
_entity.type
_entity.pdbx_description
1 polymer ?
#
loop_
_entity_poly.entity_id
_entity_poly.type
_entity_poly.pdbx_seq_one_letter_code
_entity_poly.pdbx_strand_id
1 'polypeptide(L)'
;MIGILGGMGTQAGLDFCNKLAILNRGKIDQEYPLFLLYNKANIPGRPESIGVHTRNLSNRFVNNQSKKKYNLVLKSLLKGCQLLKKSKCKFIVVPCNTAHYWYDDLKKKIKLPII
;
A
#
# COMPACT_ATOMS: atom_id res chain seq x y z
N MET A 1 -1.38 11.65 -11.96
CA MET A 1 -2.17 11.53 -10.71
C MET A 1 -1.47 10.59 -9.78
N ILE A 2 -1.38 10.96 -8.52
CA ILE A 2 -0.78 10.13 -7.47
C ILE A 2 -1.81 9.14 -6.97
N GLY A 3 -1.46 7.86 -6.90
CA GLY A 3 -2.30 6.85 -6.26
C GLY A 3 -1.87 6.64 -4.82
N ILE A 4 -2.83 6.63 -3.91
CA ILE A 4 -2.56 6.40 -2.49
C ILE A 4 -3.38 5.20 -2.05
N LEU A 5 -2.70 4.13 -1.66
CA LEU A 5 -3.34 2.94 -1.12
C LEU A 5 -3.34 3.03 0.41
N GLY A 6 -4.50 3.35 0.95
CA GLY A 6 -4.72 3.46 2.39
C GLY A 6 -5.58 2.32 2.91
N GLY A 7 -6.00 2.47 4.15
CA GLY A 7 -6.85 1.48 4.82
C GLY A 7 -6.12 0.62 5.85
N MET A 8 -4.83 0.85 6.05
CA MET A 8 -3.95 0.06 6.92
C MET A 8 -3.15 0.92 7.92
N GLY A 9 -3.78 1.69 8.86
CA GLY A 9 -5.22 1.90 8.94
C GLY A 9 -5.65 3.13 8.18
N THR A 10 -6.96 3.30 8.25
CA THR A 10 -7.63 4.40 7.56
C THR A 10 -7.08 5.77 7.96
N GLN A 11 -6.85 6.00 9.24
CA GLN A 11 -6.40 7.30 9.73
C GLN A 11 -5.02 7.67 9.17
N ALA A 12 -4.11 6.72 9.02
CA ALA A 12 -2.79 6.96 8.46
C ALA A 12 -2.88 7.45 7.01
N GLY A 13 -3.78 6.87 6.22
CA GLY A 13 -4.02 7.30 4.84
C GLY A 13 -4.60 8.70 4.76
N LEU A 14 -5.56 9.00 5.63
CA LEU A 14 -6.16 10.34 5.69
C LEU A 14 -5.14 11.39 6.12
N ASP A 15 -4.33 11.09 7.13
CA ASP A 15 -3.27 12.00 7.57
C ASP A 15 -2.25 12.26 6.47
N PHE A 16 -1.89 11.24 5.72
CA PHE A 16 -0.99 11.39 4.58
C PHE A 16 -1.58 12.35 3.54
N CYS A 17 -2.85 12.17 3.18
CA CYS A 17 -3.52 13.03 2.20
C CYS A 17 -3.59 14.47 2.69
N ASN A 18 -3.88 14.66 3.97
CA ASN A 18 -3.93 16.00 4.56
C ASN A 18 -2.57 16.67 4.48
N LYS A 19 -1.50 15.97 4.83
CA LYS A 19 -0.14 16.50 4.74
C LYS A 19 0.28 16.77 3.30
N LEU A 20 -0.11 15.89 2.38
CA LEU A 20 0.15 16.10 0.96
C LEU A 20 -0.46 17.41 0.48
N ALA A 21 -1.70 17.69 0.84
CA ALA A 21 -2.38 18.92 0.49
C ALA A 21 -1.73 20.14 1.13
N ILE A 22 -1.41 20.07 2.43
CA ILE A 22 -0.82 21.20 3.17
C ILE A 22 0.57 21.55 2.63
N LEU A 23 1.42 20.55 2.41
CA LEU A 23 2.79 20.76 1.97
C LEU A 23 2.88 21.20 0.51
N ASN A 24 1.85 20.96 -0.28
CA ASN A 24 1.79 21.31 -1.69
C ASN A 24 0.64 22.28 -1.97
N ARG A 25 0.35 23.13 -1.01
CA ARG A 25 -0.77 24.05 -1.08
C ARG A 25 -0.64 25.00 -2.27
N GLY A 26 -1.71 25.11 -3.03
CA GLY A 26 -1.85 26.10 -4.09
C GLY A 26 -2.65 27.32 -3.63
N LYS A 27 -2.65 28.35 -4.45
CA LYS A 27 -3.49 29.55 -4.22
C LYS A 27 -4.93 29.29 -4.66
N ILE A 28 -5.10 28.44 -5.64
CA ILE A 28 -6.40 28.03 -6.17
C ILE A 28 -6.45 26.51 -6.23
N ASP A 29 -7.64 25.95 -6.37
CA ASP A 29 -7.83 24.50 -6.35
C ASP A 29 -6.98 23.76 -7.39
N GLN A 30 -6.84 24.34 -8.57
CA GLN A 30 -6.10 23.72 -9.68
C GLN A 30 -4.60 23.60 -9.45
N GLU A 31 -4.06 24.26 -8.43
CA GLU A 31 -2.64 24.20 -8.08
C GLU A 31 -2.33 23.12 -7.03
N TYR A 32 -3.37 22.51 -6.45
CA TYR A 32 -3.18 21.40 -5.50
C TYR A 32 -2.80 20.13 -6.24
N PRO A 33 -2.12 19.18 -5.57
CA PRO A 33 -1.76 17.92 -6.22
C PRO A 33 -3.00 17.09 -6.56
N LEU A 34 -2.96 16.48 -7.72
CA LEU A 34 -4.02 15.56 -8.16
C LEU A 34 -3.72 14.16 -7.62
N PHE A 35 -4.59 13.64 -6.77
CA PHE A 35 -4.39 12.31 -6.19
C PHE A 35 -5.72 11.56 -6.07
N LEU A 36 -5.59 10.24 -5.99
CA LEU A 36 -6.70 9.32 -5.74
C LEU A 36 -6.36 8.48 -4.52
N LEU A 37 -7.17 8.59 -3.48
CA LEU A 37 -7.05 7.74 -2.29
C LEU A 37 -8.01 6.56 -2.41
N TYR A 38 -7.46 5.36 -2.40
CA TYR A 38 -8.26 4.16 -2.21
C TYR A 38 -8.08 3.70 -0.77
N ASN A 39 -9.08 3.94 0.07
CA ASN A 39 -9.07 3.48 1.45
C ASN A 39 -9.59 2.04 1.51
N LYS A 40 -8.69 1.10 1.26
CA LYS A 40 -9.02 -0.32 1.23
C LYS A 40 -8.90 -0.91 2.63
N ALA A 41 -9.96 -0.71 3.43
CA ALA A 41 -9.96 -1.08 4.84
C ALA A 41 -10.11 -2.59 5.08
N ASN A 42 -10.36 -3.37 4.03
CA ASN A 42 -10.57 -4.82 4.14
C ASN A 42 -9.31 -5.65 3.87
N ILE A 43 -8.14 -5.03 3.92
CA ILE A 43 -6.89 -5.77 3.82
C ILE A 43 -6.69 -6.56 5.13
N PRO A 44 -6.39 -7.88 5.07
CA PRO A 44 -6.18 -8.67 6.29
C PRO A 44 -5.11 -8.10 7.21
N GLY A 45 -5.17 -8.40 8.50
CA GLY A 45 -4.23 -7.89 9.48
C GLY A 45 -2.78 -8.18 9.13
N ARG A 46 -1.96 -7.11 8.89
CA ARG A 46 -0.56 -7.26 8.48
C ARG A 46 0.35 -7.73 9.60
N PRO A 47 0.24 -7.23 10.83
CA PRO A 47 1.09 -7.73 11.92
C PRO A 47 0.93 -9.23 12.14
N GLU A 48 -0.29 -9.74 12.09
CA GLU A 48 -0.56 -11.18 12.21
C GLU A 48 -0.01 -11.97 11.04
N SER A 49 -0.08 -11.39 9.84
CA SER A 49 0.41 -12.03 8.61
C SER A 49 1.92 -12.01 8.52
N ILE A 50 2.57 -11.00 9.07
CA ILE A 50 4.03 -10.91 9.11
C ILE A 50 4.55 -11.86 10.19
N GLY A 51 4.14 -11.64 11.43
CA GLY A 51 4.67 -12.35 12.58
C GLY A 51 6.19 -12.39 12.59
N VAL A 52 6.78 -12.62 13.73
CA VAL A 52 8.24 -12.74 13.82
C VAL A 52 8.78 -13.98 13.12
N HIS A 53 7.92 -14.81 12.61
CA HIS A 53 8.26 -16.13 12.09
C HIS A 53 7.92 -16.33 10.63
N THR A 54 7.49 -15.29 9.94
CA THR A 54 7.05 -15.44 8.55
C THR A 54 8.20 -15.78 7.60
N ARG A 55 9.40 -15.31 7.91
CA ARG A 55 10.57 -15.56 7.09
C ARG A 55 11.79 -15.89 7.95
N ASN A 56 12.61 -16.80 7.46
CA ASN A 56 13.94 -17.07 8.03
C ASN A 56 14.99 -16.35 7.19
N LEU A 57 16.29 -16.64 7.49
CA LEU A 57 17.42 -15.98 6.82
C LEU A 57 17.46 -16.23 5.30
N SER A 58 16.84 -17.27 4.80
CA SER A 58 16.77 -17.56 3.36
C SER A 58 15.48 -17.07 2.71
N ASN A 59 14.74 -16.18 3.35
CA ASN A 59 13.47 -15.63 2.87
C ASN A 59 12.37 -16.68 2.69
N ARG A 60 12.48 -17.78 3.38
CA ARG A 60 11.43 -18.82 3.37
C ARG A 60 10.50 -18.62 4.55
N PHE A 61 9.25 -19.02 4.37
CA PHE A 61 8.28 -18.98 5.44
C PHE A 61 8.51 -20.13 6.42
N VAL A 62 8.31 -19.85 7.72
CA VAL A 62 8.53 -20.83 8.78
C VAL A 62 7.58 -22.01 8.63
N ASN A 63 6.35 -21.77 8.19
CA ASN A 63 5.34 -22.81 7.98
C ASN A 63 4.35 -22.41 6.89
N ASN A 64 3.53 -23.39 6.48
CA ASN A 64 2.55 -23.17 5.41
C ASN A 64 1.46 -22.16 5.80
N GLN A 65 1.11 -22.09 7.07
CA GLN A 65 0.09 -21.16 7.55
C GLN A 65 0.57 -19.71 7.44
N SER A 66 1.82 -19.45 7.80
CA SER A 66 2.43 -18.11 7.64
C SER A 66 2.48 -17.72 6.18
N LYS A 67 2.85 -18.64 5.31
CA LYS A 67 2.87 -18.41 3.86
C LYS A 67 1.47 -18.08 3.33
N LYS A 68 0.46 -18.81 3.77
CA LYS A 68 -0.93 -18.57 3.37
C LYS A 68 -1.40 -17.17 3.78
N LYS A 69 -1.13 -16.78 5.01
CA LYS A 69 -1.47 -15.43 5.51
C LYS A 69 -0.76 -14.34 4.72
N TYR A 70 0.53 -14.53 4.45
CA TYR A 70 1.32 -13.61 3.66
C TYR A 70 0.69 -13.42 2.26
N ASN A 71 0.34 -14.51 1.61
CA ASN A 71 -0.23 -14.48 0.26
C ASN A 71 -1.61 -13.83 0.23
N LEU A 72 -2.42 -13.99 1.27
CA LEU A 72 -3.73 -13.33 1.37
C LEU A 72 -3.56 -11.80 1.42
N VAL A 73 -2.61 -11.31 2.21
CA VAL A 73 -2.32 -9.89 2.28
C VAL A 73 -1.78 -9.39 0.95
N LEU A 74 -0.82 -10.11 0.36
CA LEU A 74 -0.25 -9.76 -0.94
C LEU A 74 -1.34 -9.62 -2.00
N LYS A 75 -2.24 -10.58 -2.07
CA LYS A 75 -3.35 -10.56 -3.03
C LYS A 75 -4.24 -9.34 -2.83
N SER A 76 -4.55 -9.02 -1.59
CA SER A 76 -5.39 -7.87 -1.25
C SER A 76 -4.71 -6.54 -1.61
N LEU A 77 -3.43 -6.40 -1.26
CA LEU A 77 -2.63 -5.23 -1.62
C LEU A 77 -2.54 -5.07 -3.14
N LEU A 78 -2.31 -6.17 -3.84
CA LEU A 78 -2.20 -6.16 -5.29
C LEU A 78 -3.49 -5.69 -5.96
N LYS A 79 -4.65 -6.13 -5.46
CA LYS A 79 -5.96 -5.66 -5.96
C LYS A 79 -6.10 -4.15 -5.81
N GLY A 80 -5.69 -3.61 -4.66
CA GLY A 80 -5.72 -2.17 -4.43
C GLY A 80 -4.83 -1.42 -5.41
N CYS A 81 -3.60 -1.89 -5.60
CA CYS A 81 -2.66 -1.30 -6.54
C CYS A 81 -3.16 -1.38 -7.98
N GLN A 82 -3.79 -2.49 -8.36
CA GLN A 82 -4.34 -2.67 -9.70
C GLN A 82 -5.47 -1.67 -9.99
N LEU A 83 -6.32 -1.40 -9.00
CA LEU A 83 -7.38 -0.41 -9.14
C LEU A 83 -6.78 0.98 -9.40
N LEU A 84 -5.77 1.36 -8.63
CA LEU A 84 -5.10 2.65 -8.81
C LEU A 84 -4.41 2.73 -10.18
N LYS A 85 -3.78 1.65 -10.61
CA LYS A 85 -3.15 1.60 -11.93
C LYS A 85 -4.17 1.75 -13.06
N LYS A 86 -5.31 1.08 -12.96
CA LYS A 86 -6.40 1.21 -13.93
C LYS A 86 -6.97 2.62 -13.94
N SER A 87 -6.91 3.32 -12.83
CA SER A 87 -7.38 4.70 -12.71
C SER A 87 -6.37 5.73 -13.24
N LYS A 88 -5.31 5.26 -13.92
CA LYS A 88 -4.29 6.11 -14.55
C LYS A 88 -3.35 6.81 -13.56
N CYS A 89 -3.19 6.27 -12.37
CA CYS A 89 -2.17 6.74 -11.45
C CYS A 89 -0.78 6.39 -12.00
N LYS A 90 0.15 7.32 -11.92
CA LYS A 90 1.51 7.15 -12.45
C LYS A 90 2.44 6.47 -11.47
N PHE A 91 2.16 6.58 -10.19
CA PHE A 91 2.87 5.89 -9.13
C PHE A 91 1.98 5.76 -7.91
N ILE A 92 2.37 4.90 -6.99
CA ILE A 92 1.57 4.57 -5.81
C ILE A 92 2.37 4.86 -4.55
N VAL A 93 1.69 5.45 -3.57
CA VAL A 93 2.21 5.62 -2.22
C VAL A 93 1.38 4.77 -1.27
N VAL A 94 2.05 4.05 -0.37
CA VAL A 94 1.39 3.22 0.63
C VAL A 94 1.78 3.72 2.02
N PRO A 95 0.95 4.56 2.65
CA PRO A 95 1.27 5.12 3.98
C PRO A 95 1.04 4.10 5.10
N CYS A 96 1.86 3.05 5.09
CA CYS A 96 1.82 1.99 6.08
C CYS A 96 3.18 1.29 6.11
N ASN A 97 3.92 1.42 7.20
CA ASN A 97 5.23 0.80 7.30
C ASN A 97 5.20 -0.72 7.17
N THR A 98 4.24 -1.37 7.82
CA THR A 98 4.14 -2.83 7.79
C THR A 98 3.79 -3.35 6.40
N ALA A 99 3.05 -2.60 5.59
CA ALA A 99 2.70 -3.01 4.23
C ALA A 99 3.94 -3.09 3.33
N HIS A 100 4.99 -2.35 3.62
CA HIS A 100 6.23 -2.38 2.85
C HIS A 100 7.00 -3.70 2.99
N TYR A 101 6.59 -4.54 3.92
CA TYR A 101 7.10 -5.91 4.00
C TYR A 101 6.81 -6.70 2.71
N TRP A 102 5.74 -6.35 2.00
CA TRP A 102 5.36 -6.96 0.72
C TRP A 102 5.87 -6.19 -0.49
N TYR A 103 6.69 -5.16 -0.29
CA TYR A 103 7.10 -4.22 -1.33
C TYR A 103 7.70 -4.91 -2.56
N ASP A 104 8.67 -5.82 -2.36
CA ASP A 104 9.35 -6.46 -3.47
C ASP A 104 8.38 -7.27 -4.35
N ASP A 105 7.49 -8.02 -3.72
CA ASP A 105 6.49 -8.81 -4.44
C ASP A 105 5.47 -7.95 -5.16
N LEU A 106 5.04 -6.87 -4.52
CA LEU A 106 4.13 -5.91 -5.15
C LEU A 106 4.76 -5.26 -6.36
N LYS A 107 5.99 -4.80 -6.23
CA LYS A 107 6.72 -4.11 -7.29
C LYS A 107 6.88 -4.99 -8.52
N LYS A 108 7.18 -6.26 -8.33
CA LYS A 108 7.33 -7.23 -9.43
C LYS A 108 6.02 -7.43 -10.19
N LYS A 109 4.89 -7.44 -9.48
CA LYS A 109 3.59 -7.79 -10.06
C LYS A 109 2.86 -6.60 -10.65
N ILE A 110 2.97 -5.42 -10.05
CA ILE A 110 2.19 -4.26 -10.48
C ILE A 110 2.83 -3.49 -11.64
N LYS A 111 4.14 -3.54 -11.77
CA LYS A 111 4.90 -2.84 -12.82
C LYS A 111 4.57 -1.34 -12.85
N LEU A 112 4.52 -0.74 -11.68
CA LEU A 112 4.26 0.68 -11.49
C LEU A 112 5.11 1.12 -10.30
N PRO A 113 5.72 2.32 -10.31
CA PRO A 113 6.53 2.75 -9.17
C PRO A 113 5.70 2.79 -7.89
N ILE A 114 6.23 2.19 -6.83
CA ILE A 114 5.70 2.27 -5.48
C ILE A 114 6.75 2.97 -4.63
N ILE A 115 6.34 4.03 -3.98
CA ILE A 115 7.25 4.86 -3.21
C ILE A 115 7.05 4.66 -1.72
#